data_27c9d0aa873ddead3a24619d68f70936
#
_entry.id   27c9d0aa873ddead3a24619d68f70936
#
_cell.length_a   1.000
_cell.length_b   1.000
_cell.length_c   1.000
_cell.angle_alpha   90.00
_cell.angle_beta   90.00
_cell.angle_gamma   90.00
#
_symmetry.space_group_name_H-M   'P 1'
#
loop_
_entity.id
_entity.type
_entity.pdbx_description
1 polymer ?
#
loop_
_entity_poly.entity_id
_entity_poly.type
_entity_poly.pdbx_seq_one_letter_code
_entity_poly.pdbx_strand_id
1 'polypeptide(L)'
;MKGDKVEVMIDAGDGVRVYELVARRAGRRVEISSGRGIVEVTEVTRTGQPVRTARFMATRVVAIVEHPASEEPSTNDPSPQG
;
A
#
# COMPACT_ATOMS: atom_id res chain seq x y z
N MET A 1 -11.86 11.91 1.53
CA MET A 1 -10.44 11.76 1.62
C MET A 1 -10.03 10.34 1.74
N LYS A 2 -9.04 9.94 1.02
CA LYS A 2 -8.58 8.61 1.05
C LYS A 2 -7.22 8.52 1.59
N GLY A 3 -6.86 7.50 2.23
CA GLY A 3 -5.51 7.25 2.64
C GLY A 3 -4.68 6.68 1.51
N ASP A 4 -3.59 6.07 1.87
CA ASP A 4 -2.71 5.43 0.91
C ASP A 4 -3.25 4.08 0.50
N LYS A 5 -2.79 3.61 -0.62
CA LYS A 5 -3.09 2.25 -1.09
C LYS A 5 -1.77 1.61 -1.50
N VAL A 6 -1.61 0.35 -1.14
CA VAL A 6 -0.43 -0.41 -1.55
C VAL A 6 -0.92 -1.71 -2.20
N GLU A 7 -0.35 -2.03 -3.35
CA GLU A 7 -0.61 -3.29 -4.02
C GLU A 7 0.67 -4.11 -3.96
N VAL A 8 0.55 -5.36 -3.52
CA VAL A 8 1.68 -6.26 -3.45
C VAL A 8 1.42 -7.40 -4.41
N MET A 9 2.30 -7.60 -5.35
CA MET A 9 2.19 -8.67 -6.32
C MET A 9 3.10 -9.78 -5.91
N ILE A 10 2.55 -10.96 -5.73
CA ILE A 10 3.33 -12.09 -5.25
C ILE A 10 3.26 -13.24 -6.24
N ASP A 11 4.32 -14.03 -6.23
CA ASP A 11 4.42 -15.24 -7.02
C ASP A 11 3.73 -16.35 -6.24
N ALA A 12 2.62 -16.84 -6.77
CA ALA A 12 1.84 -17.86 -6.12
C ALA A 12 2.17 -19.26 -6.63
N GLY A 13 3.19 -19.37 -7.47
CA GLY A 13 3.61 -20.68 -8.00
C GLY A 13 2.98 -20.96 -9.35
N ASP A 14 1.70 -20.67 -9.51
CA ASP A 14 1.02 -20.90 -10.77
C ASP A 14 0.62 -19.56 -11.41
N GLY A 15 1.18 -18.48 -10.95
CA GLY A 15 0.87 -17.17 -11.50
C GLY A 15 1.13 -16.12 -10.46
N VAL A 16 0.70 -14.92 -10.76
CA VAL A 16 0.91 -13.77 -9.88
C VAL A 16 -0.43 -13.37 -9.28
N ARG A 17 -0.43 -13.11 -7.98
CA ARG A 17 -1.62 -12.62 -7.31
C ARG A 17 -1.35 -11.23 -6.78
N VAL A 18 -2.38 -10.43 -6.71
CA VAL A 18 -2.27 -9.06 -6.24
C VAL A 18 -3.06 -8.93 -4.95
N TYR A 19 -2.39 -8.43 -3.91
CA TYR A 19 -3.04 -8.12 -2.66
C TYR A 19 -3.04 -6.61 -2.48
N GLU A 20 -4.18 -6.07 -2.08
CA GLU A 20 -4.30 -4.64 -1.85
C GLU A 20 -4.53 -4.36 -0.40
N LEU A 21 -3.87 -3.31 0.10
CA LEU A 21 -4.12 -2.82 1.42
C LEU A 21 -4.43 -1.34 1.28
N VAL A 22 -5.61 -0.93 1.68
CA VAL A 22 -6.07 0.43 1.52
C VAL A 22 -6.38 1.03 2.86
N ALA A 23 -5.84 2.21 3.12
CA ALA A 23 -6.17 2.96 4.31
C ALA A 23 -7.50 3.65 4.04
N ARG A 24 -8.54 3.22 4.74
CA ARG A 24 -9.89 3.61 4.38
C ARG A 24 -10.41 4.85 5.07
N ARG A 25 -9.70 5.33 6.05
CA ARG A 25 -10.15 6.50 6.79
C ARG A 25 -9.17 7.64 6.62
N ALA A 26 -9.68 8.85 6.68
CA ALA A 26 -8.84 10.02 6.59
C ALA A 26 -7.81 9.99 7.72
N GLY A 27 -6.62 10.40 7.42
CA GLY A 27 -5.54 10.43 8.38
C GLY A 27 -4.79 9.14 8.53
N ARG A 28 -5.29 8.04 7.97
CA ARG A 28 -4.58 6.78 8.00
C ARG A 28 -3.64 6.68 6.83
N ARG A 29 -2.63 5.87 6.97
CA ARG A 29 -1.71 5.63 5.89
C ARG A 29 -1.22 4.21 5.95
N VAL A 30 -0.56 3.78 4.90
CA VAL A 30 0.00 2.44 4.81
C VAL A 30 1.51 2.56 4.80
N GLU A 31 2.15 1.82 5.71
CA GLU A 31 3.60 1.83 5.82
C GLU A 31 4.16 0.48 5.43
N ILE A 32 5.31 0.48 4.79
CA ILE A 32 5.96 -0.74 4.34
C ILE A 32 7.30 -0.83 5.03
N SER A 33 7.60 -2.00 5.56
CA SER A 33 8.92 -2.26 6.08
C SER A 33 9.36 -3.64 5.62
N SER A 34 10.65 -3.85 5.56
CA SER A 34 11.16 -5.16 5.17
C SER A 34 12.39 -5.48 5.99
N GLY A 35 12.58 -6.76 6.24
CA GLY A 35 13.74 -7.22 6.98
C GLY A 35 13.58 -8.68 7.27
N ARG A 36 14.70 -9.37 7.36
CA ARG A 36 14.74 -10.79 7.71
C ARG A 36 13.87 -11.65 6.80
N GLY A 37 13.82 -11.30 5.52
CA GLY A 37 13.08 -12.08 4.54
C GLY A 37 11.57 -11.87 4.57
N ILE A 38 11.10 -10.87 5.30
CA ILE A 38 9.68 -10.58 5.41
C ILE A 38 9.42 -9.15 4.95
N VAL A 39 8.34 -8.97 4.21
CA VAL A 39 7.84 -7.65 3.86
C VAL A 39 6.55 -7.45 4.62
N GLU A 40 6.46 -6.37 5.38
CA GLU A 40 5.27 -6.05 6.15
C GLU A 40 4.62 -4.80 5.60
N VAL A 41 3.32 -4.86 5.42
CA VAL A 41 2.54 -3.72 4.96
C VAL A 41 1.49 -3.48 6.03
N THR A 42 1.53 -2.31 6.65
CA THR A 42 0.70 -2.01 7.81
C THR A 42 -0.11 -0.75 7.59
N GLU A 43 -1.39 -0.84 7.85
CA GLU A 43 -2.24 0.34 7.91
C GLU A 43 -2.12 0.92 9.31
N VAL A 44 -1.79 2.21 9.41
CA VAL A 44 -1.63 2.86 10.70
C VAL A 44 -2.55 4.05 10.79
N THR A 45 -2.90 4.40 12.03
CA THR A 45 -3.70 5.59 12.28
C THR A 45 -2.83 6.83 12.15
N ARG A 46 -3.46 7.99 12.28
CA ARG A 46 -2.75 9.25 12.23
C ARG A 46 -1.63 9.31 13.26
N THR A 47 -1.81 8.69 14.41
CA THR A 47 -0.80 8.73 15.46
C THR A 47 0.18 7.56 15.39
N GLY A 48 0.09 6.75 14.35
CA GLY A 48 1.06 5.67 14.15
C GLY A 48 0.67 4.35 14.77
N GLN A 49 -0.57 4.20 15.24
CA GLN A 49 -1.01 2.95 15.83
C GLN A 49 -1.38 1.97 14.73
N PRO A 50 -0.88 0.74 14.76
CA PRO A 50 -1.22 -0.23 13.72
C PRO A 50 -2.68 -0.65 13.83
N VAL A 51 -3.33 -0.73 12.68
CA VAL A 51 -4.70 -1.20 12.57
C VAL A 51 -4.70 -2.63 12.07
N ARG A 52 -3.90 -2.91 11.05
CA ARG A 52 -3.76 -4.26 10.52
C ARG A 52 -2.46 -4.34 9.76
N THR A 53 -1.91 -5.53 9.72
CA THR A 53 -0.64 -5.78 9.04
C THR A 53 -0.77 -7.02 8.19
N ALA A 54 -0.25 -6.93 6.98
CA ALA A 54 -0.09 -8.08 6.12
C ALA A 54 1.40 -8.36 5.98
N ARG A 55 1.77 -9.63 6.07
CA ARG A 55 3.16 -10.03 5.96
C ARG A 55 3.33 -10.98 4.79
N PHE A 56 4.40 -10.79 4.07
CA PHE A 56 4.69 -11.60 2.88
C PHE A 56 6.13 -12.08 2.96
N MET A 57 6.38 -13.24 2.40
CA MET A 57 7.76 -13.70 2.26
C MET A 57 8.41 -12.89 1.17
N ALA A 58 9.53 -12.26 1.48
CA ALA A 58 10.19 -11.37 0.53
C ALA A 58 10.55 -12.07 -0.77
N THR A 59 10.88 -13.35 -0.69
CA THR A 59 11.25 -14.11 -1.89
C THR A 59 10.09 -14.34 -2.83
N ARG A 60 8.86 -14.10 -2.36
CA ARG A 60 7.69 -14.27 -3.21
C ARG A 60 7.14 -12.95 -3.73
N VAL A 61 7.68 -11.84 -3.26
CA VAL A 61 7.18 -10.54 -3.69
C VAL A 61 7.82 -10.18 -5.00
N VAL A 62 7.01 -9.96 -6.01
CA VAL A 62 7.48 -9.62 -7.35
C VAL A 62 7.55 -8.10 -7.49
N ALA A 63 6.56 -7.41 -6.95
CA ALA A 63 6.51 -5.96 -7.09
C ALA A 63 5.61 -5.39 -5.99
N ILE A 64 5.88 -4.16 -5.62
CA ILE A 64 5.06 -3.42 -4.69
C ILE A 64 4.79 -2.06 -5.33
N VAL A 65 3.53 -1.69 -5.38
CA VAL A 65 3.14 -0.41 -5.95
C VAL A 65 2.46 0.40 -4.86
N GLU A 66 3.00 1.57 -4.58
CA GLU A 66 2.45 2.45 -3.57
C GLU A 66 1.68 3.57 -4.24
N HIS A 67 0.48 3.81 -3.74
CA HIS A 67 -0.34 4.92 -4.23
C HIS A 67 -0.52 5.87 -3.06
N PRO A 68 0.25 6.95 -3.01
CA PRO A 68 0.14 7.87 -1.89
C PRO A 68 -1.21 8.58 -1.92
N ALA A 69 -1.61 9.05 -0.77
CA ALA A 69 -2.87 9.77 -0.66
C ALA A 69 -2.83 11.01 -1.53
N SER A 70 -3.94 11.28 -2.20
CA SER A 70 -4.04 12.44 -3.04
C SER A 70 -4.69 13.55 -2.28
N GLU A 71 -3.99 14.68 -2.18
CA GLU A 71 -4.56 15.75 -1.54
C GLU A 71 -5.17 16.69 -2.44
N GLU A 72 -4.86 16.66 -3.59
CA GLU A 72 -5.31 17.52 -4.48
C GLU A 72 -6.15 16.99 -5.36
N PRO A 73 -6.93 17.39 -5.48
CA PRO A 73 -7.75 16.73 -6.37
C PRO A 73 -7.46 17.00 -7.80
N SER A 74 -7.00 17.37 -7.43
CA SER A 74 -6.65 17.40 -8.36
C SER A 74 -6.64 17.68 -9.09
N THR A 75 -6.50 18.12 -8.88
CA THR A 75 -6.36 18.39 -9.63
C THR A 75 -6.11 18.19 -10.37
N ASN A 76 -6.13 18.22 -10.21
CA ASN A 76 -5.82 18.04 -11.09
C ASN A 76 -5.64 17.69 -11.88
N ASP A 77 -5.66 17.80 -11.86
CA ASP A 77 -5.42 17.54 -12.79
C ASP A 77 -5.30 17.39 -13.54
N PRO A 78 -5.27 17.45 -13.67
CA PRO A 78 -5.02 17.44 -14.61
C PRO A 78 -4.90 17.26 -15.23
N SER A 79 -4.87 17.40 -15.07
CA SER A 79 -4.67 17.36 -15.91
C SER A 79 -4.57 17.17 -16.49
N PRO A 80 -4.60 17.29 -16.53
CA PRO A 80 -4.52 17.19 -17.26
C PRO A 80 -4.52 17.09 -17.71
N GLN A 81 -4.55 17.27 -17.52
CA GLN A 81 -4.57 17.22 -18.15
C GLN A 81 -4.58 17.09 -18.65
N GLY A 82 -4.64 17.14 -18.07
CA GLY A 82 -4.76 17.07 -18.83
C GLY A 82 -4.91 16.93 -19.15
#